data_2b9ffa14a260264012145d3258d18df9
#
_entry.id   2b9ffa14a260264012145d3258d18df9
#
_cell.length_a   1.000
_cell.length_b   1.000
_cell.length_c   1.000
_cell.angle_alpha   90.00
_cell.angle_beta   90.00
_cell.angle_gamma   90.00
#
_symmetry.space_group_name_H-M   'P 1'
#
loop_
_entity.id
_entity.type
_entity.pdbx_description
1 polymer ?
#
loop_
_entity_poly.entity_id
_entity_poly.type
_entity_poly.pdbx_seq_one_letter_code
_entity_poly.pdbx_strand_id
1 'polypeptide(L)'
;MKKMTCRFCALPYVLFLFLVSPAGIAPALADAEITNHMMTRNPQWNTGCSTPIPTDSFDYTDAEANCWFAWDHAAATDEIACQWYKPDGELYAEQKNLTSYPLGCWYSRILINGYAPEKIPGEWQVKVSFAGVLKFTERFTLHGDPSADQCPAELLYGEDSEATALLRYWRDACLSRSAEGREIIALYYRYSPVIAQGLGEN
;
A
#
# COMPACT_ATOMS: atom_id res chain seq x y z
N MET A 1 89.86 -32.20 -8.07
CA MET A 1 89.62 -31.97 -6.68
C MET A 1 88.94 -30.61 -6.58
N LYS A 2 87.58 -30.60 -6.39
CA LYS A 2 86.80 -29.36 -6.27
C LYS A 2 86.18 -29.38 -4.88
N LYS A 3 86.51 -28.37 -4.06
CA LYS A 3 85.97 -28.17 -2.73
C LYS A 3 84.54 -27.60 -2.86
N MET A 4 83.55 -28.31 -2.32
CA MET A 4 82.19 -27.82 -2.17
C MET A 4 82.06 -27.06 -0.81
N THR A 5 81.80 -25.77 -0.91
CA THR A 5 81.53 -24.90 0.21
C THR A 5 79.99 -24.84 0.45
N CYS A 6 79.54 -25.35 1.60
CA CYS A 6 78.16 -25.30 2.01
C CYS A 6 77.84 -23.90 2.57
N ARG A 7 76.92 -23.18 1.91
CA ARG A 7 76.41 -21.90 2.41
C ARG A 7 75.17 -22.15 3.27
N PHE A 8 75.27 -21.79 4.55
CA PHE A 8 74.18 -21.70 5.47
C PHE A 8 73.16 -20.64 4.99
N CYS A 9 71.92 -21.06 4.68
CA CYS A 9 70.78 -20.17 4.51
C CYS A 9 70.22 -19.81 5.86
N ALA A 10 70.41 -18.55 6.28
CA ALA A 10 69.66 -17.97 7.38
C ALA A 10 68.22 -17.62 6.98
N LEU A 11 67.26 -18.27 7.56
CA LEU A 11 65.83 -17.90 7.44
C LEU A 11 65.56 -16.64 8.32
N PRO A 12 64.95 -15.59 7.77
CA PRO A 12 64.47 -14.52 8.62
C PRO A 12 63.12 -14.97 9.22
N TYR A 13 63.05 -14.94 10.53
CA TYR A 13 61.82 -15.05 11.32
C TYR A 13 60.96 -13.81 11.03
N VAL A 14 59.90 -13.97 10.19
CA VAL A 14 58.87 -12.95 10.04
C VAL A 14 57.89 -13.10 11.21
N LEU A 15 58.03 -12.20 12.15
CA LEU A 15 57.12 -12.05 13.29
C LEU A 15 55.80 -11.45 12.76
N PHE A 16 54.79 -12.29 12.52
CA PHE A 16 53.43 -11.85 12.24
C PHE A 16 52.80 -11.31 13.52
N LEU A 17 52.86 -9.99 13.69
CA LEU A 17 52.03 -9.26 14.66
C LEU A 17 50.58 -9.32 14.17
N PHE A 18 49.77 -10.23 14.71
CA PHE A 18 48.31 -10.17 14.62
C PHE A 18 47.84 -8.93 15.36
N LEU A 19 47.59 -7.87 14.65
CA LEU A 19 46.75 -6.75 15.11
C LEU A 19 45.32 -7.29 15.29
N VAL A 20 45.00 -7.74 16.49
CA VAL A 20 43.63 -7.96 16.92
C VAL A 20 42.98 -6.56 16.98
N SER A 21 42.34 -6.17 15.89
CA SER A 21 41.46 -5.01 15.93
C SER A 21 40.35 -5.36 16.95
N PRO A 22 40.12 -4.51 17.96
CA PRO A 22 38.94 -4.64 18.78
C PRO A 22 37.75 -4.53 17.82
N ALA A 23 37.04 -5.64 17.60
CA ALA A 23 35.75 -5.60 16.95
C ALA A 23 34.92 -4.62 17.80
N GLY A 24 34.74 -3.39 17.27
CA GLY A 24 33.86 -2.42 17.88
C GLY A 24 32.50 -3.08 17.97
N ILE A 25 32.02 -3.31 19.17
CA ILE A 25 30.64 -3.70 19.44
C ILE A 25 29.84 -2.50 18.92
N ALA A 26 29.34 -2.62 17.69
CA ALA A 26 28.36 -1.66 17.20
C ALA A 26 27.23 -1.65 18.25
N PRO A 27 26.81 -0.49 18.76
CA PRO A 27 25.67 -0.45 19.65
C PRO A 27 24.53 -1.16 18.90
N ALA A 28 23.91 -2.16 19.56
CA ALA A 28 22.69 -2.74 19.05
C ALA A 28 21.72 -1.56 18.85
N LEU A 29 21.44 -1.21 17.59
CA LEU A 29 20.43 -0.22 17.28
C LEU A 29 19.15 -0.75 17.93
N ALA A 30 18.54 0.06 18.79
CA ALA A 30 17.27 -0.30 19.39
C ALA A 30 16.32 -0.58 18.23
N ASP A 31 15.84 -1.84 18.15
CA ASP A 31 14.93 -2.24 17.08
C ASP A 31 13.52 -1.79 17.49
N ALA A 32 12.93 -0.89 16.73
CA ALA A 32 11.59 -0.38 16.99
C ALA A 32 10.60 -1.53 17.19
N GLU A 33 9.90 -1.54 18.31
CA GLU A 33 8.86 -2.50 18.64
C GLU A 33 7.50 -1.92 18.34
N ILE A 34 6.67 -2.63 17.57
CA ILE A 34 5.28 -2.24 17.32
C ILE A 34 4.44 -2.69 18.50
N THR A 35 3.88 -1.74 19.22
CA THR A 35 3.06 -1.99 20.41
C THR A 35 1.59 -2.23 20.06
N ASN A 36 1.11 -1.64 18.95
CA ASN A 36 -0.25 -1.84 18.44
C ASN A 36 -0.33 -1.43 16.96
N HIS A 37 -1.21 -2.07 16.19
CA HIS A 37 -1.47 -1.70 14.79
C HIS A 37 -2.86 -2.18 14.36
N MET A 38 -3.49 -1.45 13.43
CA MET A 38 -4.80 -1.80 12.89
C MET A 38 -5.16 -0.95 11.68
N MET A 39 -6.10 -1.46 10.90
CA MET A 39 -6.84 -0.64 9.94
C MET A 39 -7.99 0.08 10.64
N THR A 40 -8.32 1.30 10.19
CA THR A 40 -9.39 2.14 10.78
C THR A 40 -9.94 3.14 9.77
N ARG A 41 -11.23 3.51 9.93
CA ARG A 41 -11.84 4.64 9.19
C ARG A 41 -11.47 6.01 9.77
N ASN A 42 -11.14 6.06 11.08
CA ASN A 42 -10.82 7.31 11.76
C ASN A 42 -9.63 7.12 12.70
N PRO A 43 -8.43 7.58 12.31
CA PRO A 43 -7.22 7.42 13.11
C PRO A 43 -7.17 8.26 14.39
N GLN A 44 -8.16 9.13 14.66
CA GLN A 44 -8.27 9.99 15.86
C GLN A 44 -6.99 10.79 16.18
N TRP A 45 -6.31 11.28 15.17
CA TRP A 45 -5.01 11.92 15.28
C TRP A 45 -4.96 13.19 16.19
N ASN A 46 -6.13 13.76 16.52
CA ASN A 46 -6.24 14.92 17.41
C ASN A 46 -6.18 14.57 18.91
N THR A 47 -6.17 13.30 19.28
CA THR A 47 -6.27 12.83 20.68
C THR A 47 -4.98 12.19 21.20
N GLY A 48 -3.84 12.49 20.58
CA GLY A 48 -2.58 11.82 20.84
C GLY A 48 -2.55 10.40 20.24
N CYS A 49 -1.83 9.47 20.88
CA CYS A 49 -1.75 8.07 20.44
C CYS A 49 -2.88 7.18 20.97
N SER A 50 -4.11 7.72 21.07
CA SER A 50 -5.27 6.90 21.45
C SER A 50 -5.56 5.85 20.41
N THR A 51 -5.80 4.61 20.85
CA THR A 51 -6.15 3.50 19.96
C THR A 51 -7.50 3.77 19.28
N PRO A 52 -7.55 3.80 17.94
CA PRO A 52 -8.80 4.00 17.21
C PRO A 52 -9.67 2.74 17.21
N ILE A 53 -10.87 2.85 16.66
CA ILE A 53 -11.75 1.69 16.45
C ILE A 53 -11.25 0.92 15.22
N PRO A 54 -10.94 -0.39 15.36
CA PRO A 54 -10.43 -1.19 14.24
C PRO A 54 -11.54 -1.52 13.23
N THR A 55 -11.16 -1.67 11.97
CA THR A 55 -11.98 -2.26 10.90
C THR A 55 -11.07 -2.89 9.86
N ASP A 56 -11.46 -4.01 9.30
CA ASP A 56 -10.81 -4.68 8.18
C ASP A 56 -11.63 -4.60 6.88
N SER A 57 -12.72 -3.81 6.92
CA SER A 57 -13.69 -3.71 5.84
C SER A 57 -14.00 -2.25 5.53
N PHE A 58 -13.89 -1.88 4.26
CA PHE A 58 -14.16 -0.55 3.73
C PHE A 58 -15.08 -0.64 2.53
N ASP A 59 -15.89 0.39 2.33
CA ASP A 59 -16.76 0.52 1.18
C ASP A 59 -16.21 1.57 0.19
N TYR A 60 -16.58 1.45 -1.08
CA TYR A 60 -16.21 2.42 -2.12
C TYR A 60 -16.64 3.86 -1.79
N THR A 61 -17.62 4.03 -0.91
CA THR A 61 -18.11 5.34 -0.41
C THR A 61 -17.32 5.89 0.77
N ASP A 62 -16.47 5.07 1.40
CA ASP A 62 -15.60 5.55 2.47
C ASP A 62 -14.60 6.57 1.93
N ALA A 63 -14.34 7.64 2.66
CA ALA A 63 -13.42 8.68 2.22
C ALA A 63 -11.98 8.14 2.07
N GLU A 64 -11.56 7.29 3.01
CA GLU A 64 -10.19 6.79 3.10
C GLU A 64 -10.09 5.49 3.92
N ALA A 65 -9.04 4.72 3.68
CA ALA A 65 -8.58 3.64 4.54
C ALA A 65 -7.28 4.06 5.22
N ASN A 66 -7.23 3.92 6.55
CA ASN A 66 -6.07 4.30 7.34
C ASN A 66 -5.45 3.06 8.00
N CYS A 67 -4.13 2.93 7.91
CA CYS A 67 -3.33 2.03 8.71
C CYS A 67 -2.71 2.81 9.86
N TRP A 68 -3.24 2.64 11.06
CA TRP A 68 -2.73 3.26 12.28
C TRP A 68 -1.83 2.28 13.03
N PHE A 69 -0.74 2.78 13.63
CA PHE A 69 0.15 1.99 14.47
C PHE A 69 0.89 2.85 15.48
N ALA A 70 1.28 2.20 16.57
CA ALA A 70 2.09 2.77 17.64
C ALA A 70 3.37 1.93 17.84
N TRP A 71 4.43 2.61 18.26
CA TRP A 71 5.73 1.98 18.47
C TRP A 71 6.40 2.45 19.74
N ASP A 72 7.38 1.66 20.20
CA ASP A 72 8.34 1.97 21.25
C ASP A 72 9.76 1.63 20.78
N HIS A 73 10.77 2.13 21.47
CA HIS A 73 12.20 1.87 21.25
C HIS A 73 12.73 2.25 19.85
N ALA A 74 12.04 3.07 19.07
CA ALA A 74 12.55 3.54 17.80
C ALA A 74 13.76 4.49 18.00
N ALA A 75 14.75 4.38 17.12
CA ALA A 75 15.81 5.38 17.07
C ALA A 75 15.28 6.67 16.44
N ALA A 76 15.78 7.82 16.92
CA ALA A 76 15.49 9.09 16.24
C ALA A 76 16.02 9.01 14.80
N THR A 77 15.20 9.36 13.81
CA THR A 77 15.49 9.29 12.37
C THR A 77 15.35 7.91 11.73
N ASP A 78 14.80 6.90 12.42
CA ASP A 78 14.39 5.68 11.72
C ASP A 78 13.34 6.01 10.65
N GLU A 79 13.58 5.55 9.42
CA GLU A 79 12.61 5.71 8.35
C GLU A 79 11.46 4.72 8.56
N ILE A 80 10.24 5.23 8.61
CA ILE A 80 9.01 4.46 8.52
C ILE A 80 8.60 4.45 7.06
N ALA A 81 8.35 3.28 6.48
CA ALA A 81 7.78 3.16 5.15
C ALA A 81 6.49 2.34 5.20
N CYS A 82 5.41 2.88 4.63
CA CYS A 82 4.12 2.23 4.46
C CYS A 82 3.88 2.00 2.98
N GLN A 83 3.84 0.75 2.56
CA GLN A 83 3.63 0.33 1.18
C GLN A 83 2.26 -0.31 1.02
N TRP A 84 1.43 0.29 0.18
CA TRP A 84 0.07 -0.15 -0.12
C TRP A 84 0.04 -0.97 -1.40
N TYR A 85 -0.55 -2.15 -1.34
CA TYR A 85 -0.63 -3.09 -2.45
C TYR A 85 -2.08 -3.34 -2.82
N LYS A 86 -2.34 -3.31 -4.12
CA LYS A 86 -3.62 -3.67 -4.73
C LYS A 86 -3.92 -5.17 -4.56
N PRO A 87 -5.17 -5.62 -4.83
CA PRO A 87 -5.53 -7.03 -4.81
C PRO A 87 -4.71 -7.92 -5.76
N ASP A 88 -4.19 -7.38 -6.86
CA ASP A 88 -3.31 -8.06 -7.80
C ASP A 88 -1.84 -8.18 -7.33
N GLY A 89 -1.53 -7.59 -6.18
CA GLY A 89 -0.18 -7.58 -5.60
C GLY A 89 0.72 -6.46 -6.12
N GLU A 90 0.26 -5.60 -7.02
CA GLU A 90 1.05 -4.44 -7.46
C GLU A 90 1.09 -3.35 -6.39
N LEU A 91 2.24 -2.68 -6.27
CA LEU A 91 2.41 -1.52 -5.41
C LEU A 91 1.54 -0.36 -5.93
N TYR A 92 0.63 0.12 -5.09
CA TYR A 92 -0.23 1.25 -5.39
C TYR A 92 0.39 2.58 -4.92
N ALA A 93 0.86 2.62 -3.68
CA ALA A 93 1.44 3.82 -3.08
C ALA A 93 2.47 3.47 -2.01
N GLU A 94 3.44 4.37 -1.83
CA GLU A 94 4.39 4.33 -0.73
C GLU A 94 4.37 5.68 -0.02
N GLN A 95 4.29 5.66 1.30
CA GLN A 95 4.39 6.84 2.14
C GLN A 95 5.51 6.63 3.16
N LYS A 96 6.38 7.64 3.29
CA LYS A 96 7.54 7.60 4.18
C LYS A 96 7.47 8.72 5.21
N ASN A 97 7.97 8.43 6.39
CA ASN A 97 8.14 9.40 7.47
C ASN A 97 9.39 9.05 8.27
N LEU A 98 9.88 9.99 9.07
CA LEU A 98 10.98 9.77 9.99
C LEU A 98 10.47 9.83 11.42
N THR A 99 10.95 8.90 12.25
CA THR A 99 10.69 8.97 13.69
C THR A 99 11.40 10.17 14.30
N SER A 100 10.72 10.88 15.18
CA SER A 100 11.33 11.97 15.96
C SER A 100 11.51 11.60 17.43
N TYR A 101 10.82 10.55 17.86
CA TYR A 101 10.78 10.12 19.27
C TYR A 101 10.82 8.59 19.36
N PRO A 102 11.44 8.05 20.42
CA PRO A 102 11.50 6.58 20.61
C PRO A 102 10.13 5.95 20.86
N LEU A 103 9.15 6.71 21.33
CA LEU A 103 7.77 6.31 21.53
C LEU A 103 6.86 7.20 20.68
N GLY A 104 5.93 6.61 19.95
CA GLY A 104 5.02 7.40 19.12
C GLY A 104 3.91 6.58 18.47
N CYS A 105 3.13 7.27 17.68
CA CYS A 105 2.15 6.69 16.78
C CYS A 105 2.08 7.48 15.47
N TRP A 106 1.66 6.81 14.43
CA TRP A 106 1.43 7.43 13.14
C TRP A 106 0.35 6.65 12.38
N TYR A 107 -0.14 7.26 11.31
CA TYR A 107 -1.02 6.59 10.36
C TYR A 107 -0.61 6.94 8.93
N SER A 108 -0.75 5.96 8.06
CA SER A 108 -0.67 6.09 6.61
C SER A 108 -2.04 5.84 6.03
N ARG A 109 -2.38 6.45 4.89
CA ARG A 109 -3.71 6.32 4.29
C ARG A 109 -3.70 6.25 2.79
N ILE A 110 -4.75 5.65 2.23
CA ILE A 110 -5.15 5.83 0.84
C ILE A 110 -6.55 6.44 0.79
N LEU A 111 -6.77 7.31 -0.19
CA LEU A 111 -8.08 7.89 -0.47
C LEU A 111 -8.87 6.91 -1.34
N ILE A 112 -10.16 6.71 -1.04
CA ILE A 112 -11.04 5.76 -1.73
C ILE A 112 -12.03 6.50 -2.62
N ASN A 113 -13.03 7.14 -2.04
CA ASN A 113 -14.11 7.81 -2.78
C ASN A 113 -13.56 8.91 -3.69
N GLY A 114 -13.85 8.82 -4.98
CA GLY A 114 -13.35 9.75 -6.01
C GLY A 114 -11.92 9.47 -6.49
N TYR A 115 -11.27 8.40 -6.03
CA TYR A 115 -9.90 8.03 -6.38
C TYR A 115 -9.82 6.61 -6.97
N ALA A 116 -8.63 6.24 -7.46
CA ALA A 116 -8.45 4.95 -8.13
C ALA A 116 -8.87 3.72 -7.27
N PRO A 117 -8.63 3.67 -5.94
CA PRO A 117 -9.06 2.54 -5.11
C PRO A 117 -10.56 2.25 -5.16
N GLU A 118 -11.42 3.27 -5.31
CA GLU A 118 -12.88 3.09 -5.47
C GLU A 118 -13.25 2.04 -6.53
N LYS A 119 -12.44 1.95 -7.59
CA LYS A 119 -12.66 1.09 -8.76
C LYS A 119 -11.85 -0.22 -8.70
N ILE A 120 -11.21 -0.49 -7.59
CA ILE A 120 -10.35 -1.67 -7.41
C ILE A 120 -10.79 -2.42 -6.15
N PRO A 121 -11.98 -3.06 -6.17
CA PRO A 121 -12.46 -3.86 -5.04
C PRO A 121 -11.60 -5.10 -4.84
N GLY A 122 -11.60 -5.63 -3.62
CA GLY A 122 -10.89 -6.85 -3.27
C GLY A 122 -10.03 -6.71 -2.02
N GLU A 123 -9.16 -7.69 -1.80
CA GLU A 123 -8.25 -7.73 -0.65
C GLU A 123 -7.01 -6.88 -0.91
N TRP A 124 -6.88 -5.79 -0.18
CA TRP A 124 -5.73 -4.92 -0.17
C TRP A 124 -4.78 -5.26 0.98
N GLN A 125 -3.51 -4.87 0.84
CA GLN A 125 -2.52 -5.04 1.89
C GLN A 125 -1.73 -3.74 2.10
N VAL A 126 -1.35 -3.48 3.35
CA VAL A 126 -0.35 -2.48 3.69
C VAL A 126 0.78 -3.11 4.49
N LYS A 127 2.02 -2.91 4.04
CA LYS A 127 3.23 -3.38 4.70
C LYS A 127 3.92 -2.20 5.35
N VAL A 128 4.26 -2.33 6.63
CA VAL A 128 4.93 -1.28 7.39
C VAL A 128 6.31 -1.78 7.81
N SER A 129 7.33 -0.99 7.47
CA SER A 129 8.72 -1.24 7.83
C SER A 129 9.32 -0.06 8.59
N PHE A 130 10.27 -0.36 9.48
CA PHE A 130 11.12 0.60 10.16
C PHE A 130 12.57 0.32 9.81
N ALA A 131 13.30 1.35 9.42
CA ALA A 131 14.70 1.24 8.99
C ALA A 131 14.92 0.12 7.96
N GLY A 132 13.95 -0.10 7.04
CA GLY A 132 13.98 -1.14 6.03
C GLY A 132 13.60 -2.55 6.51
N VAL A 133 13.32 -2.75 7.81
CA VAL A 133 12.88 -4.04 8.37
C VAL A 133 11.36 -4.09 8.42
N LEU A 134 10.74 -5.07 7.75
CA LEU A 134 9.29 -5.29 7.79
C LEU A 134 8.86 -5.63 9.22
N LYS A 135 7.93 -4.87 9.77
CA LYS A 135 7.40 -5.06 11.12
C LYS A 135 6.07 -5.81 11.11
N PHE A 136 5.15 -5.42 10.24
CA PHE A 136 3.85 -6.09 10.12
C PHE A 136 3.24 -5.87 8.74
N THR A 137 2.18 -6.63 8.48
CA THR A 137 1.32 -6.47 7.31
C THR A 137 -0.12 -6.48 7.79
N GLU A 138 -0.87 -5.43 7.44
CA GLU A 138 -2.32 -5.39 7.58
C GLU A 138 -2.99 -5.74 6.27
N ARG A 139 -4.17 -6.37 6.37
CA ARG A 139 -5.04 -6.70 5.25
C ARG A 139 -6.41 -6.12 5.50
N PHE A 140 -7.06 -5.71 4.44
CA PHE A 140 -8.43 -5.24 4.51
C PHE A 140 -9.16 -5.51 3.20
N THR A 141 -10.47 -5.62 3.28
CA THR A 141 -11.32 -5.77 2.10
C THR A 141 -11.91 -4.41 1.73
N LEU A 142 -11.76 -4.04 0.47
CA LEU A 142 -12.48 -2.90 -0.11
C LEU A 142 -13.62 -3.44 -0.95
N HIS A 143 -14.85 -3.12 -0.54
CA HIS A 143 -16.06 -3.46 -1.30
C HIS A 143 -16.27 -2.44 -2.40
N GLY A 144 -16.47 -2.93 -3.62
CA GLY A 144 -16.83 -2.12 -4.76
C GLY A 144 -18.29 -1.68 -4.71
N ASP A 145 -18.62 -0.73 -5.56
CA ASP A 145 -20.01 -0.38 -5.82
C ASP A 145 -20.75 -1.61 -6.38
N PRO A 146 -21.75 -2.17 -5.69
CA PRO A 146 -22.49 -3.32 -6.16
C PRO A 146 -23.23 -3.06 -7.46
N SER A 147 -23.42 -1.80 -7.83
CA SER A 147 -24.07 -1.40 -9.08
C SER A 147 -23.07 -1.05 -10.19
N ALA A 148 -21.75 -1.04 -9.91
CA ALA A 148 -20.73 -0.65 -10.87
C ALA A 148 -20.70 -1.57 -12.11
N ASP A 149 -21.03 -2.85 -11.92
CA ASP A 149 -21.13 -3.84 -12.99
C ASP A 149 -22.54 -3.92 -13.61
N GLN A 150 -23.51 -3.18 -13.06
CA GLN A 150 -24.88 -3.19 -13.53
C GLN A 150 -25.14 -1.99 -14.46
N CYS A 151 -25.19 -2.27 -15.75
CA CYS A 151 -25.59 -1.27 -16.72
C CYS A 151 -27.11 -1.00 -16.60
N PRO A 152 -27.57 0.26 -16.32
CA PRO A 152 -29.00 0.56 -16.25
C PRO A 152 -29.79 0.10 -17.47
N ALA A 153 -29.18 0.16 -18.66
CA ALA A 153 -29.78 -0.34 -19.87
C ALA A 153 -29.98 -1.87 -19.85
N GLU A 154 -29.03 -2.60 -19.25
CA GLU A 154 -29.14 -4.05 -19.11
C GLU A 154 -30.18 -4.45 -18.06
N LEU A 155 -30.32 -3.69 -16.98
CA LEU A 155 -31.38 -3.89 -15.99
C LEU A 155 -32.77 -3.63 -16.58
N LEU A 156 -32.91 -2.61 -17.42
CA LEU A 156 -34.20 -2.25 -18.02
C LEU A 156 -34.60 -3.15 -19.17
N TYR A 157 -33.65 -3.52 -20.03
CA TYR A 157 -33.94 -4.20 -21.29
C TYR A 157 -33.39 -5.62 -21.38
N GLY A 158 -32.53 -6.03 -20.44
CA GLY A 158 -31.77 -7.29 -20.48
C GLY A 158 -30.42 -7.14 -21.20
N GLU A 159 -29.44 -7.93 -20.78
CA GLU A 159 -28.05 -7.86 -21.29
C GLU A 159 -27.98 -8.12 -22.80
N ASP A 160 -28.68 -9.16 -23.27
CA ASP A 160 -28.66 -9.60 -24.67
C ASP A 160 -29.82 -9.01 -25.51
N SER A 161 -30.49 -7.97 -25.01
CA SER A 161 -31.60 -7.36 -25.74
C SER A 161 -31.13 -6.53 -26.93
N GLU A 162 -31.96 -6.48 -27.97
CA GLU A 162 -31.74 -5.62 -29.14
C GLU A 162 -31.63 -4.13 -28.75
N ALA A 163 -32.37 -3.71 -27.71
CA ALA A 163 -32.33 -2.36 -27.17
C ALA A 163 -30.96 -2.04 -26.54
N THR A 164 -30.43 -2.95 -25.73
CA THR A 164 -29.09 -2.79 -25.14
C THR A 164 -27.99 -2.79 -26.20
N ALA A 165 -28.07 -3.66 -27.18
CA ALA A 165 -27.15 -3.69 -28.33
C ALA A 165 -27.19 -2.38 -29.13
N LEU A 166 -28.39 -1.83 -29.36
CA LEU A 166 -28.57 -0.55 -30.06
C LEU A 166 -27.95 0.62 -29.28
N LEU A 167 -28.14 0.70 -27.95
CA LEU A 167 -27.54 1.72 -27.10
C LEU A 167 -26.02 1.66 -27.10
N ARG A 168 -25.43 0.46 -27.05
CA ARG A 168 -23.99 0.24 -27.16
C ARG A 168 -23.47 0.72 -28.54
N TYR A 169 -24.18 0.37 -29.62
CA TYR A 169 -23.82 0.84 -30.96
C TYR A 169 -23.85 2.38 -31.05
N TRP A 170 -24.88 3.04 -30.55
CA TRP A 170 -24.97 4.51 -30.53
C TRP A 170 -23.84 5.16 -29.75
N ARG A 171 -23.50 4.61 -28.58
CA ARG A 171 -22.35 5.07 -27.78
C ARG A 171 -21.06 5.02 -28.62
N ASP A 172 -20.78 3.87 -29.25
CA ASP A 172 -19.49 3.63 -29.90
C ASP A 172 -19.42 4.25 -31.31
N ALA A 173 -20.51 4.24 -32.06
CA ALA A 173 -20.52 4.72 -33.43
C ALA A 173 -20.82 6.24 -33.57
N CYS A 174 -21.58 6.83 -32.65
CA CYS A 174 -22.04 8.20 -32.75
C CYS A 174 -21.44 9.09 -31.65
N LEU A 175 -21.71 8.77 -30.36
CA LEU A 175 -21.35 9.66 -29.25
C LEU A 175 -19.84 9.74 -29.03
N SER A 176 -19.12 8.65 -29.15
CA SER A 176 -17.66 8.65 -28.92
C SER A 176 -16.86 9.57 -29.84
N ARG A 177 -17.47 9.96 -30.99
CA ARG A 177 -16.79 10.72 -32.04
C ARG A 177 -16.78 12.24 -31.83
N SER A 178 -17.64 12.78 -30.98
CA SER A 178 -17.68 14.21 -30.66
C SER A 178 -17.24 14.49 -29.23
N ALA A 179 -16.86 15.74 -28.95
CA ALA A 179 -16.50 16.15 -27.60
C ALA A 179 -17.71 16.09 -26.67
N GLU A 180 -18.84 16.60 -27.14
CA GLU A 180 -20.12 16.61 -26.43
C GLU A 180 -20.65 15.19 -26.18
N GLY A 181 -20.50 14.30 -27.17
CA GLY A 181 -20.90 12.90 -27.01
C GLY A 181 -20.05 12.14 -25.96
N ARG A 182 -18.76 12.41 -25.89
CA ARG A 182 -17.90 11.86 -24.83
C ARG A 182 -18.29 12.38 -23.44
N GLU A 183 -18.72 13.63 -23.34
CA GLU A 183 -19.22 14.19 -22.08
C GLU A 183 -20.52 13.51 -21.64
N ILE A 184 -21.44 13.25 -22.58
CA ILE A 184 -22.67 12.49 -22.32
C ILE A 184 -22.34 11.08 -21.84
N ILE A 185 -21.39 10.39 -22.47
CA ILE A 185 -20.92 9.07 -22.04
C ILE A 185 -20.36 9.14 -20.61
N ALA A 186 -19.53 10.13 -20.30
CA ALA A 186 -18.97 10.31 -18.97
C ALA A 186 -20.05 10.56 -17.89
N LEU A 187 -21.07 11.37 -18.24
CA LEU A 187 -22.21 11.60 -17.36
C LEU A 187 -23.02 10.32 -17.13
N TYR A 188 -23.29 9.56 -18.20
CA TYR A 188 -23.99 8.28 -18.09
C TYR A 188 -23.28 7.33 -17.11
N TYR A 189 -21.98 7.10 -17.29
CA TYR A 189 -21.23 6.23 -16.37
C TYR A 189 -21.13 6.79 -14.95
N ARG A 190 -21.10 8.10 -14.78
CA ARG A 190 -21.10 8.73 -13.45
C ARG A 190 -22.40 8.46 -12.68
N TYR A 191 -23.54 8.46 -13.38
CA TYR A 191 -24.85 8.30 -12.74
C TYR A 191 -25.42 6.87 -12.84
N SER A 192 -24.80 5.99 -13.63
CA SER A 192 -25.22 4.59 -13.78
C SER A 192 -25.43 3.87 -12.45
N PRO A 193 -24.53 3.97 -11.46
CA PRO A 193 -24.72 3.32 -10.17
C PRO A 193 -26.01 3.76 -9.46
N VAL A 194 -26.25 5.07 -9.41
CA VAL A 194 -27.44 5.62 -8.75
C VAL A 194 -28.74 5.21 -9.48
N ILE A 195 -28.69 5.19 -10.81
CA ILE A 195 -29.83 4.73 -11.62
C ILE A 195 -30.08 3.24 -11.44
N ALA A 196 -29.02 2.42 -11.47
CA ALA A 196 -29.11 0.98 -11.29
C ALA A 196 -29.68 0.62 -9.92
N GLN A 197 -29.23 1.27 -8.85
CA GLN A 197 -29.77 1.10 -7.51
C GLN A 197 -31.28 1.40 -7.45
N GLY A 198 -31.72 2.55 -8.00
CA GLY A 198 -33.13 2.91 -8.03
C GLY A 198 -34.02 1.96 -8.86
N LEU A 199 -33.43 1.25 -9.86
CA LEU A 199 -34.13 0.25 -10.66
C LEU A 199 -34.23 -1.13 -9.96
N GLY A 200 -33.25 -1.45 -9.11
CA GLY A 200 -33.22 -2.73 -8.38
C GLY A 200 -34.12 -2.77 -7.14
N GLU A 201 -34.62 -1.62 -6.65
CA GLU A 201 -35.50 -1.53 -5.49
C GLU A 201 -37.01 -1.66 -5.83
N ASN A 202 -37.38 -1.90 -7.07
CA ASN A 202 -38.73 -2.15 -7.54
C ASN A 202 -38.90 -3.60 -7.99
#